data_2d87d93f190a31eb45b34040e407794a
#
_entry.id   2d87d93f190a31eb45b34040e407794a
#
_cell.length_a   1.000
_cell.length_b   1.000
_cell.length_c   1.000
_cell.angle_alpha   90.00
_cell.angle_beta   90.00
_cell.angle_gamma   90.00
#
_symmetry.space_group_name_H-M   'P 1'
#
loop_
_entity.id
_entity.type
_entity.pdbx_description
1 polymer ?
#
loop_
_entity_poly.entity_id
_entity_poly.type
_entity_poly.pdbx_seq_one_letter_code
_entity_poly.pdbx_strand_id
1 'polypeptide(L)'
;DESATRYIVEHGREAIEWLIEQGVPFTRDATAELGFHLTREGGHSQRRIIHAADATGHAVQVTLEEKVRAHPNISLFEHHCAIDLITSDKLGMKPAQRNAQPHCHGLYVQDAQTGNVLTFAAEHTVLATGGAGKVYLYTTNPDTASGDGIAMAWRAGCRVSNMEFIQFHPTCLYHPYAKSFLITEAIRGEGGLLK
;
A
#
# COMPACT_ATOMS: atom_id res chain seq x y z
N ASP A 1 -6.59 18.60 0.76
CA ASP A 1 -7.54 18.89 -0.34
C ASP A 1 -8.94 18.43 0.07
N GLU A 2 -9.87 19.39 0.22
CA GLU A 2 -11.22 19.12 0.71
C GLU A 2 -12.03 18.25 -0.26
N SER A 3 -11.86 18.44 -1.57
CA SER A 3 -12.58 17.66 -2.59
C SER A 3 -12.13 16.20 -2.58
N ALA A 4 -10.84 15.93 -2.45
CA ALA A 4 -10.31 14.58 -2.33
C ALA A 4 -10.77 13.90 -1.02
N THR A 5 -10.77 14.64 0.09
CA THR A 5 -11.25 14.13 1.37
C THR A 5 -12.73 13.76 1.30
N ARG A 6 -13.56 14.62 0.72
CA ARG A 6 -14.98 14.38 0.51
C ARG A 6 -15.22 13.12 -0.35
N TYR A 7 -14.53 13.02 -1.48
CA TYR A 7 -14.63 11.86 -2.36
C TYR A 7 -14.32 10.55 -1.63
N ILE A 8 -13.21 10.49 -0.88
CA ILE A 8 -12.80 9.30 -0.12
C ILE A 8 -13.87 8.91 0.91
N VAL A 9 -14.40 9.90 1.65
CA VAL A 9 -15.40 9.65 2.70
C VAL A 9 -16.72 9.16 2.10
N GLU A 10 -17.17 9.76 1.00
CA GLU A 10 -18.43 9.41 0.35
C GLU A 10 -18.39 8.02 -0.30
N HIS A 11 -17.22 7.56 -0.80
CA HIS A 11 -17.05 6.26 -1.47
C HIS A 11 -16.48 5.16 -0.56
N GLY A 12 -16.18 5.47 0.70
CA GLY A 12 -15.60 4.49 1.62
C GLY A 12 -16.48 3.26 1.86
N ARG A 13 -17.80 3.44 1.91
CA ARG A 13 -18.75 2.35 2.07
C ARG A 13 -18.73 1.39 0.87
N GLU A 14 -18.77 1.91 -0.34
CA GLU A 14 -18.71 1.14 -1.59
C GLU A 14 -17.42 0.30 -1.67
N ALA A 15 -16.28 0.87 -1.29
CA ALA A 15 -15.01 0.16 -1.25
C ALA A 15 -15.02 -1.01 -0.25
N ILE A 16 -15.66 -0.86 0.90
CA ILE A 16 -15.81 -1.93 1.89
C ILE A 16 -16.78 -3.01 1.40
N GLU A 17 -17.91 -2.64 0.81
CA GLU A 17 -18.87 -3.57 0.23
C GLU A 17 -18.19 -4.43 -0.86
N TRP A 18 -17.36 -3.82 -1.70
CA TRP A 18 -16.56 -4.57 -2.66
C TRP A 18 -15.61 -5.59 -1.99
N LEU A 19 -14.92 -5.25 -0.91
CA LEU A 19 -14.08 -6.20 -0.17
C LEU A 19 -14.89 -7.35 0.44
N ILE A 20 -16.10 -7.08 0.93
CA ILE A 20 -17.03 -8.10 1.44
C ILE A 20 -17.40 -9.06 0.30
N GLU A 21 -17.75 -8.56 -0.88
CA GLU A 21 -18.05 -9.34 -2.07
C GLU A 21 -16.84 -10.18 -2.52
N GLN A 22 -15.63 -9.68 -2.35
CA GLN A 22 -14.42 -10.46 -2.59
C GLN A 22 -14.23 -11.61 -1.59
N GLY A 23 -14.97 -11.62 -0.48
CA GLY A 23 -14.92 -12.67 0.52
C GLY A 23 -13.99 -12.39 1.70
N VAL A 24 -13.59 -11.14 1.92
CA VAL A 24 -12.80 -10.78 3.11
C VAL A 24 -13.59 -11.13 4.38
N PRO A 25 -13.04 -11.95 5.31
CA PRO A 25 -13.74 -12.46 6.46
C PRO A 25 -13.79 -11.43 7.60
N PHE A 26 -14.51 -10.34 7.40
CA PHE A 26 -14.71 -9.35 8.45
C PHE A 26 -15.47 -9.92 9.64
N THR A 27 -15.14 -9.45 10.84
CA THR A 27 -15.77 -9.90 12.09
C THR A 27 -17.26 -9.56 12.10
N ARG A 28 -18.10 -10.60 12.24
CA ARG A 28 -19.57 -10.48 12.26
C ARG A 28 -20.08 -10.16 13.66
N ASP A 29 -21.17 -9.40 13.70
CA ASP A 29 -21.96 -9.18 14.90
C ASP A 29 -23.45 -9.22 14.53
N ALA A 30 -24.13 -10.28 14.93
CA ALA A 30 -25.55 -10.49 14.60
C ALA A 30 -26.48 -9.47 15.28
N THR A 31 -26.01 -8.75 16.28
CA THR A 31 -26.77 -7.72 17.00
C THR A 31 -26.58 -6.32 16.43
N ALA A 32 -25.55 -6.13 15.58
CA ALA A 32 -25.27 -4.85 14.94
C ALA A 32 -26.16 -4.63 13.70
N GLU A 33 -26.62 -3.41 13.50
CA GLU A 33 -27.48 -3.00 12.37
C GLU A 33 -26.89 -3.41 11.01
N LEU A 34 -25.57 -3.28 10.84
CA LEU A 34 -24.86 -3.64 9.61
C LEU A 34 -24.36 -5.09 9.58
N GLY A 35 -24.64 -5.88 10.63
CA GLY A 35 -24.20 -7.27 10.75
C GLY A 35 -22.69 -7.47 10.95
N PHE A 36 -21.94 -6.39 11.22
CA PHE A 36 -20.50 -6.40 11.46
C PHE A 36 -20.16 -5.74 12.78
N HIS A 37 -19.19 -6.31 13.48
CA HIS A 37 -18.60 -5.66 14.64
C HIS A 37 -17.74 -4.49 14.19
N LEU A 38 -17.94 -3.32 14.80
CA LEU A 38 -17.17 -2.11 14.51
C LEU A 38 -16.30 -1.73 15.69
N THR A 39 -15.06 -1.36 15.43
CA THR A 39 -14.14 -0.79 16.42
C THR A 39 -13.99 0.71 16.23
N ARG A 40 -13.31 1.34 17.17
CA ARG A 40 -12.82 2.71 17.04
C ARG A 40 -11.31 2.74 17.30
N GLU A 41 -10.63 3.53 16.52
CA GLU A 41 -9.21 3.80 16.70
C GLU A 41 -8.98 5.00 17.65
N GLY A 42 -7.73 5.24 18.00
CA GLY A 42 -7.39 6.39 18.85
C GLY A 42 -7.89 7.71 18.25
N GLY A 43 -8.59 8.51 19.06
CA GLY A 43 -9.17 9.77 18.64
C GLY A 43 -10.53 9.69 17.92
N HIS A 44 -11.06 8.50 17.63
CA HIS A 44 -12.40 8.38 17.08
C HIS A 44 -13.48 8.60 18.15
N SER A 45 -14.50 9.35 17.82
CA SER A 45 -15.66 9.58 18.68
C SER A 45 -16.67 8.45 18.65
N GLN A 46 -16.69 7.65 17.56
CA GLN A 46 -17.65 6.56 17.35
C GLN A 46 -16.96 5.32 16.79
N ARG A 47 -17.61 4.15 17.00
CA ARG A 47 -17.25 2.89 16.35
C ARG A 47 -17.68 2.93 14.89
N ARG A 48 -16.72 2.93 13.97
CA ARG A 48 -16.96 3.03 12.53
C ARG A 48 -15.96 2.25 11.67
N ILE A 49 -15.05 1.52 12.32
CA ILE A 49 -14.00 0.78 11.64
C ILE A 49 -14.39 -0.69 11.59
N ILE A 50 -14.59 -1.21 10.37
CA ILE A 50 -14.74 -2.64 10.13
C ILE A 50 -13.38 -3.31 10.27
N HIS A 51 -13.37 -4.52 10.80
CA HIS A 51 -12.11 -5.24 11.04
C HIS A 51 -12.28 -6.77 10.90
N ALA A 52 -11.15 -7.46 10.72
CA ALA A 52 -11.06 -8.91 10.76
C ALA A 52 -10.15 -9.29 11.94
N ALA A 53 -10.73 -9.58 13.09
CA ALA A 53 -10.04 -9.76 14.36
C ALA A 53 -9.03 -8.62 14.62
N ASP A 54 -7.76 -8.95 14.83
CA ASP A 54 -6.63 -8.01 15.04
C ASP A 54 -5.67 -7.93 13.82
N ALA A 55 -6.05 -8.54 12.70
CA ALA A 55 -5.20 -8.70 11.52
C ALA A 55 -5.92 -8.36 10.20
N THR A 56 -6.66 -7.25 10.17
CA THR A 56 -7.47 -6.83 9.01
C THR A 56 -6.66 -6.74 7.72
N GLY A 57 -5.48 -6.13 7.77
CA GLY A 57 -4.61 -6.00 6.59
C GLY A 57 -4.21 -7.36 6.03
N HIS A 58 -3.87 -8.32 6.89
CA HIS A 58 -3.53 -9.69 6.50
C HIS A 58 -4.72 -10.41 5.86
N ALA A 59 -5.92 -10.31 6.46
CA ALA A 59 -7.12 -10.92 5.92
C ALA A 59 -7.47 -10.39 4.53
N VAL A 60 -7.36 -9.08 4.30
CA VAL A 60 -7.55 -8.46 2.98
C VAL A 60 -6.51 -8.97 1.99
N GLN A 61 -5.23 -8.97 2.39
CA GLN A 61 -4.13 -9.40 1.52
C GLN A 61 -4.31 -10.84 1.06
N VAL A 62 -4.52 -11.78 1.98
CA VAL A 62 -4.68 -13.21 1.65
C VAL A 62 -5.85 -13.44 0.71
N THR A 63 -7.01 -12.82 1.01
CA THR A 63 -8.20 -12.97 0.17
C THR A 63 -7.97 -12.46 -1.26
N LEU A 64 -7.34 -11.29 -1.41
CA LEU A 64 -7.08 -10.72 -2.74
C LEU A 64 -5.97 -11.47 -3.47
N GLU A 65 -4.95 -11.95 -2.76
CA GLU A 65 -3.87 -12.74 -3.35
C GLU A 65 -4.37 -14.06 -3.93
N GLU A 66 -5.25 -14.77 -3.22
CA GLU A 66 -5.88 -15.99 -3.72
C GLU A 66 -6.63 -15.74 -5.04
N LYS A 67 -7.34 -14.61 -5.14
CA LYS A 67 -8.04 -14.24 -6.38
C LYS A 67 -7.09 -13.88 -7.51
N VAL A 68 -6.03 -13.15 -7.21
CA VAL A 68 -4.98 -12.82 -8.20
C VAL A 68 -4.36 -14.11 -8.75
N ARG A 69 -4.00 -15.06 -7.88
CA ARG A 69 -3.41 -16.34 -8.28
C ARG A 69 -4.36 -17.21 -9.12
N ALA A 70 -5.65 -17.12 -8.85
CA ALA A 70 -6.68 -17.87 -9.58
C ALA A 70 -7.10 -17.21 -10.91
N HIS A 71 -6.74 -15.94 -11.13
CA HIS A 71 -7.23 -15.20 -12.29
C HIS A 71 -6.45 -15.49 -13.56
N PRO A 72 -7.07 -15.94 -14.67
CA PRO A 72 -6.39 -16.44 -15.86
C PRO A 72 -5.58 -15.38 -16.62
N ASN A 73 -5.90 -14.11 -16.46
CA ASN A 73 -5.26 -12.99 -17.15
C ASN A 73 -4.24 -12.25 -16.28
N ILE A 74 -3.92 -12.76 -15.09
CA ILE A 74 -2.94 -12.14 -14.20
C ILE A 74 -1.74 -13.07 -14.07
N SER A 75 -0.55 -12.54 -14.35
CA SER A 75 0.72 -13.23 -14.10
C SER A 75 1.40 -12.60 -12.89
N LEU A 76 1.69 -13.39 -11.87
CA LEU A 76 2.37 -12.95 -10.67
C LEU A 76 3.85 -13.34 -10.73
N PHE A 77 4.73 -12.38 -10.56
CA PHE A 77 6.18 -12.55 -10.56
C PHE A 77 6.74 -12.27 -9.16
N GLU A 78 6.80 -13.29 -8.33
CA GLU A 78 7.42 -13.23 -7.00
C GLU A 78 8.95 -13.21 -7.10
N HIS A 79 9.63 -12.71 -6.08
CA HIS A 79 11.09 -12.58 -6.04
C HIS A 79 11.67 -11.75 -7.20
N HIS A 80 10.88 -10.81 -7.70
CA HIS A 80 11.28 -9.89 -8.74
C HIS A 80 11.32 -8.46 -8.20
N CYS A 81 12.45 -7.79 -8.39
CA CYS A 81 12.65 -6.43 -7.92
C CYS A 81 12.63 -5.46 -9.10
N ALA A 82 11.72 -4.49 -9.08
CA ALA A 82 11.70 -3.42 -10.06
C ALA A 82 12.94 -2.51 -9.87
N ILE A 83 13.70 -2.31 -10.93
CA ILE A 83 14.94 -1.52 -10.91
C ILE A 83 14.67 -0.08 -11.34
N ASP A 84 14.03 0.08 -12.52
CA ASP A 84 13.76 1.41 -13.07
C ASP A 84 12.68 1.36 -14.16
N LEU A 85 12.03 2.50 -14.39
CA LEU A 85 11.07 2.67 -15.47
C LEU A 85 11.79 2.88 -16.81
N ILE A 86 11.25 2.28 -17.86
CA ILE A 86 11.69 2.47 -19.24
C ILE A 86 10.88 3.62 -19.82
N THR A 87 11.50 4.77 -19.97
CA THR A 87 10.85 5.95 -20.52
C THR A 87 11.42 6.31 -21.88
N SER A 88 10.61 6.99 -22.72
CA SER A 88 10.99 7.32 -24.11
C SER A 88 12.28 8.14 -24.19
N ASP A 89 12.53 9.03 -23.24
CA ASP A 89 13.78 9.82 -23.18
C ASP A 89 15.01 8.95 -22.88
N LYS A 90 14.89 7.98 -21.96
CA LYS A 90 15.97 6.99 -21.67
C LYS A 90 16.28 6.11 -22.88
N LEU A 91 15.29 5.87 -23.75
CA LEU A 91 15.46 5.15 -25.00
C LEU A 91 16.00 6.06 -26.14
N GLY A 92 16.24 7.34 -25.88
CA GLY A 92 16.68 8.30 -26.89
C GLY A 92 15.59 8.65 -27.93
N MET A 93 14.35 8.34 -27.63
CA MET A 93 13.20 8.63 -28.52
C MET A 93 12.89 10.13 -28.44
N LYS A 94 12.81 10.76 -29.61
CA LYS A 94 12.42 12.18 -29.67
C LYS A 94 10.93 12.32 -29.38
N PRO A 95 10.53 13.26 -28.51
CA PRO A 95 9.11 13.52 -28.29
C PRO A 95 8.44 14.00 -29.58
N ALA A 96 7.22 13.53 -29.83
CA ALA A 96 6.45 13.92 -31.00
C ALA A 96 6.13 15.44 -31.03
N GLN A 97 6.10 16.06 -29.86
CA GLN A 97 5.95 17.51 -29.68
C GLN A 97 7.04 18.04 -28.76
N ARG A 98 7.48 19.29 -28.96
CA ARG A 98 8.60 19.92 -28.27
C ARG A 98 8.49 19.91 -26.73
N ASN A 99 7.29 19.84 -26.18
CA ASN A 99 6.99 19.85 -24.74
C ASN A 99 6.24 18.58 -24.28
N ALA A 100 6.26 17.49 -25.07
CA ALA A 100 5.62 16.25 -24.64
C ALA A 100 6.39 15.63 -23.48
N GLN A 101 5.64 15.17 -22.46
CA GLN A 101 6.22 14.42 -21.36
C GLN A 101 6.74 13.05 -21.86
N PRO A 102 7.78 12.51 -21.24
CA PRO A 102 8.24 11.16 -21.53
C PRO A 102 7.10 10.15 -21.36
N HIS A 103 7.02 9.19 -22.26
CA HIS A 103 6.08 8.08 -22.16
C HIS A 103 6.75 6.89 -21.49
N CYS A 104 6.01 6.19 -20.59
CA CYS A 104 6.50 4.97 -19.96
C CYS A 104 6.15 3.77 -20.85
N HIS A 105 7.13 2.93 -21.15
CA HIS A 105 7.01 1.73 -21.99
C HIS A 105 7.13 0.42 -21.18
N GLY A 106 7.26 0.52 -19.87
CA GLY A 106 7.46 -0.62 -18.99
C GLY A 106 8.55 -0.39 -17.95
N LEU A 107 9.20 -1.47 -17.53
CA LEU A 107 10.22 -1.41 -16.49
C LEU A 107 11.30 -2.49 -16.64
N TYR A 108 12.47 -2.24 -16.09
CA TYR A 108 13.50 -3.23 -15.85
C TYR A 108 13.28 -3.89 -14.49
N VAL A 109 13.36 -5.21 -14.48
CA VAL A 109 13.10 -6.03 -13.30
C VAL A 109 14.24 -7.01 -13.10
N GLN A 110 14.79 -7.09 -11.90
CA GLN A 110 15.75 -8.11 -11.54
C GLN A 110 15.04 -9.34 -10.95
N ASP A 111 15.30 -10.49 -11.52
CA ASP A 111 15.00 -11.76 -10.87
C ASP A 111 16.02 -11.97 -9.74
N ALA A 112 15.56 -11.97 -8.50
CA ALA A 112 16.43 -12.10 -7.33
C ALA A 112 17.02 -13.51 -7.17
N GLN A 113 16.47 -14.51 -7.83
CA GLN A 113 16.97 -15.89 -7.77
C GLN A 113 18.12 -16.11 -8.74
N THR A 114 18.02 -15.57 -9.95
CA THR A 114 19.02 -15.76 -11.01
C THR A 114 19.99 -14.59 -11.14
N GLY A 115 19.63 -13.42 -10.60
CA GLY A 115 20.36 -12.18 -10.77
C GLY A 115 20.17 -11.53 -12.15
N ASN A 116 19.41 -12.13 -13.05
CA ASN A 116 19.20 -11.61 -14.40
C ASN A 116 18.28 -10.38 -14.37
N VAL A 117 18.56 -9.46 -15.31
CA VAL A 117 17.67 -8.31 -15.55
C VAL A 117 16.76 -8.59 -16.73
N LEU A 118 15.47 -8.46 -16.50
CA LEU A 118 14.42 -8.69 -17.47
C LEU A 118 13.77 -7.36 -17.87
N THR A 119 13.22 -7.33 -19.08
CA THR A 119 12.42 -6.20 -19.56
C THR A 119 10.95 -6.59 -19.58
N PHE A 120 10.14 -5.87 -18.83
CA PHE A 120 8.69 -5.97 -18.87
C PHE A 120 8.13 -4.80 -19.68
N ALA A 121 7.70 -5.07 -20.92
CA ALA A 121 7.07 -4.08 -21.76
C ALA A 121 5.58 -3.97 -21.43
N ALA A 122 5.07 -2.77 -21.26
CA ALA A 122 3.66 -2.51 -20.96
C ALA A 122 3.23 -1.13 -21.49
N GLU A 123 1.99 -1.04 -21.93
CA GLU A 123 1.37 0.24 -22.31
C GLU A 123 1.05 1.10 -21.07
N HIS A 124 0.72 0.44 -19.95
CA HIS A 124 0.42 1.09 -18.67
C HIS A 124 1.22 0.43 -17.56
N THR A 125 1.86 1.25 -16.75
CA THR A 125 2.60 0.81 -15.57
C THR A 125 2.04 1.48 -14.33
N VAL A 126 1.59 0.68 -13.35
CA VAL A 126 1.09 1.18 -12.07
C VAL A 126 2.15 0.95 -11.00
N LEU A 127 2.59 2.01 -10.33
CA LEU A 127 3.46 1.93 -9.17
C LEU A 127 2.60 1.86 -7.89
N ALA A 128 2.61 0.70 -7.25
CA ALA A 128 1.92 0.44 -5.98
C ALA A 128 2.89 -0.12 -4.93
N THR A 129 4.07 0.49 -4.84
CA THR A 129 5.26 -0.01 -4.11
C THR A 129 5.27 0.34 -2.63
N GLY A 130 4.20 0.94 -2.11
CA GLY A 130 4.13 1.39 -0.72
C GLY A 130 5.02 2.60 -0.44
N GLY A 131 5.34 2.78 0.84
CA GLY A 131 6.05 3.96 1.32
C GLY A 131 7.55 3.77 1.51
N ALA A 132 8.14 4.66 2.31
CA ALA A 132 9.59 4.75 2.55
C ALA A 132 9.94 4.68 4.06
N GLY A 133 9.14 3.97 4.87
CA GLY A 133 9.35 3.91 6.32
C GLY A 133 10.72 3.38 6.74
N LYS A 134 11.38 2.59 5.88
CA LYS A 134 12.73 2.03 6.13
C LYS A 134 13.88 3.06 6.06
N VAL A 135 13.61 4.31 5.74
CA VAL A 135 14.59 5.40 5.92
C VAL A 135 14.86 5.70 7.39
N TYR A 136 13.95 5.28 8.28
CA TYR A 136 14.11 5.39 9.73
C TYR A 136 14.67 4.12 10.34
N LEU A 137 15.50 4.26 11.35
CA LEU A 137 16.12 3.13 12.04
C LEU A 137 15.09 2.22 12.72
N TYR A 138 14.08 2.82 13.33
CA TYR A 138 12.97 2.11 13.97
C TYR A 138 11.69 2.35 13.20
N THR A 139 11.09 1.27 12.72
CA THR A 139 9.85 1.31 11.94
C THR A 139 9.11 -0.02 12.05
N THR A 140 7.80 0.02 12.02
CA THR A 140 6.92 -1.14 11.94
C THR A 140 6.63 -1.56 10.51
N ASN A 141 7.09 -0.79 9.51
CA ASN A 141 6.92 -1.14 8.11
C ASN A 141 7.71 -2.39 7.74
N PRO A 142 7.28 -3.13 6.71
CA PRO A 142 8.04 -4.25 6.17
C PRO A 142 9.37 -3.78 5.58
N ASP A 143 10.33 -4.70 5.47
CA ASP A 143 11.68 -4.38 4.97
C ASP A 143 11.69 -3.87 3.51
N THR A 144 10.62 -4.14 2.79
CA THR A 144 10.40 -3.67 1.41
C THR A 144 9.90 -2.22 1.31
N ALA A 145 9.59 -1.55 2.42
CA ALA A 145 9.15 -0.15 2.41
C ALA A 145 10.36 0.82 2.30
N SER A 146 11.15 0.65 1.26
CA SER A 146 12.44 1.34 1.03
C SER A 146 12.32 2.65 0.23
N GLY A 147 11.15 2.91 -0.38
CA GLY A 147 10.92 4.09 -1.21
C GLY A 147 11.35 3.94 -2.67
N ASP A 148 11.61 2.73 -3.13
CA ASP A 148 12.08 2.43 -4.50
C ASP A 148 11.16 3.00 -5.56
N GLY A 149 9.83 2.82 -5.42
CA GLY A 149 8.86 3.33 -6.38
C GLY A 149 8.85 4.85 -6.45
N ILE A 150 9.04 5.54 -5.32
CA ILE A 150 9.17 7.01 -5.28
C ILE A 150 10.44 7.42 -6.04
N ALA A 151 11.54 6.72 -5.83
CA ALA A 151 12.81 6.99 -6.51
C ALA A 151 12.71 6.73 -8.03
N MET A 152 12.05 5.63 -8.44
CA MET A 152 11.81 5.33 -9.86
C MET A 152 10.92 6.40 -10.52
N ALA A 153 9.85 6.81 -9.85
CA ALA A 153 8.97 7.88 -10.33
C ALA A 153 9.73 9.19 -10.50
N TRP A 154 10.56 9.57 -9.53
CA TRP A 154 11.38 10.79 -9.60
C TRP A 154 12.38 10.72 -10.76
N ARG A 155 13.09 9.59 -10.95
CA ARG A 155 14.00 9.39 -12.09
C ARG A 155 13.30 9.41 -13.45
N ALA A 156 12.02 9.08 -13.48
CA ALA A 156 11.17 9.17 -14.67
C ALA A 156 10.62 10.58 -14.93
N GLY A 157 10.97 11.57 -14.10
CA GLY A 157 10.51 12.95 -14.23
C GLY A 157 9.15 13.24 -13.60
N CYS A 158 8.59 12.32 -12.80
CA CYS A 158 7.36 12.57 -12.08
C CYS A 158 7.57 13.61 -10.97
N ARG A 159 6.56 14.42 -10.74
CA ARG A 159 6.54 15.32 -9.57
C ARG A 159 6.42 14.50 -8.28
N VAL A 160 7.37 14.68 -7.38
CA VAL A 160 7.34 14.14 -6.02
C VAL A 160 7.11 15.29 -5.05
N SER A 161 6.16 15.13 -4.13
CA SER A 161 5.79 16.18 -3.16
C SER A 161 5.40 15.57 -1.82
N ASN A 162 5.36 16.41 -0.78
CA ASN A 162 4.93 16.04 0.57
C ASN A 162 5.80 14.96 1.23
N MET A 163 7.09 14.88 0.88
CA MET A 163 8.01 13.86 1.42
C MET A 163 8.29 14.02 2.91
N GLU A 164 7.98 15.18 3.48
CA GLU A 164 8.04 15.45 4.92
C GLU A 164 6.94 14.76 5.72
N PHE A 165 5.86 14.31 5.08
CA PHE A 165 4.74 13.67 5.77
C PHE A 165 4.97 12.18 5.91
N ILE A 166 5.64 11.80 7.01
CA ILE A 166 5.76 10.42 7.49
C ILE A 166 4.94 10.30 8.78
N GLN A 167 4.06 9.32 8.85
CA GLN A 167 3.31 9.06 10.07
C GLN A 167 4.17 8.32 11.10
N PHE A 168 4.32 8.92 12.28
CA PHE A 168 4.93 8.27 13.44
C PHE A 168 3.84 7.62 14.28
N HIS A 169 3.86 6.29 14.38
CA HIS A 169 2.87 5.56 15.18
C HIS A 169 3.26 5.58 16.66
N PRO A 170 2.41 6.08 17.57
CA PRO A 170 2.77 6.31 18.97
C PRO A 170 2.77 5.05 19.83
N THR A 171 2.23 3.93 19.35
CA THR A 171 2.14 2.66 20.07
C THR A 171 2.98 1.59 19.39
N CYS A 172 4.28 1.80 19.38
CA CYS A 172 5.26 0.85 18.87
C CYS A 172 5.99 0.19 20.05
N LEU A 173 5.97 -1.14 20.13
CA LEU A 173 6.76 -1.86 21.10
C LEU A 173 8.22 -1.86 20.68
N TYR A 174 9.07 -1.26 21.50
CA TYR A 174 10.51 -1.29 21.31
C TYR A 174 11.13 -2.48 22.04
N HIS A 175 12.00 -3.20 21.35
CA HIS A 175 12.86 -4.21 21.96
C HIS A 175 14.24 -4.19 21.30
N PRO A 176 15.35 -4.20 22.06
CA PRO A 176 16.71 -4.02 21.53
C PRO A 176 17.15 -5.15 20.58
N TYR A 177 16.57 -6.34 20.70
CA TYR A 177 16.94 -7.52 19.90
C TYR A 177 15.82 -8.05 19.00
N ALA A 178 14.72 -7.31 18.85
CA ALA A 178 13.60 -7.69 18.01
C ALA A 178 13.16 -6.51 17.12
N LYS A 179 12.52 -6.83 15.99
CA LYS A 179 11.89 -5.79 15.15
C LYS A 179 10.82 -5.06 15.96
N SER A 180 10.69 -3.77 15.70
CA SER A 180 9.61 -2.96 16.25
C SER A 180 8.26 -3.57 15.89
N PHE A 181 7.40 -3.74 16.89
CA PHE A 181 6.08 -4.34 16.73
C PHE A 181 5.00 -3.29 16.93
N LEU A 182 4.06 -3.23 15.99
CA LEU A 182 2.92 -2.32 16.06
C LEU A 182 1.90 -2.86 17.06
N ILE A 183 1.61 -2.08 18.09
CA ILE A 183 0.47 -2.32 18.96
C ILE A 183 -0.73 -1.56 18.39
N THR A 184 -1.83 -2.25 18.16
CA THR A 184 -3.01 -1.66 17.52
C THR A 184 -3.53 -0.41 18.23
N GLU A 185 -3.93 0.58 17.47
CA GLU A 185 -4.58 1.80 17.99
C GLU A 185 -5.92 1.53 18.68
N ALA A 186 -6.56 0.41 18.39
CA ALA A 186 -7.81 0.01 19.02
C ALA A 186 -7.69 -0.03 20.56
N ILE A 187 -6.51 -0.40 21.10
CA ILE A 187 -6.25 -0.35 22.55
C ILE A 187 -6.49 1.05 23.11
N ARG A 188 -6.00 2.09 22.42
CA ARG A 188 -6.24 3.50 22.84
C ARG A 188 -7.70 3.90 22.59
N GLY A 189 -8.30 3.43 21.50
CA GLY A 189 -9.72 3.61 21.21
C GLY A 189 -10.63 3.05 22.33
N GLU A 190 -10.24 1.95 22.93
CA GLU A 190 -10.95 1.31 24.06
C GLU A 190 -10.56 1.88 25.44
N GLY A 191 -9.77 2.94 25.49
CA GLY A 191 -9.43 3.65 26.74
C GLY A 191 -8.08 3.27 27.34
N GLY A 192 -7.24 2.52 26.66
CA GLY A 192 -5.88 2.21 27.08
C GLY A 192 -5.01 3.48 27.17
N LEU A 193 -4.24 3.60 28.23
CA LEU A 193 -3.34 4.73 28.45
C LEU A 193 -1.88 4.25 28.34
N LEU A 194 -1.08 5.03 27.63
CA LEU A 194 0.38 4.90 27.66
C LEU A 194 0.89 5.49 28.99
N LYS A 195 1.66 4.72 29.74
CA LYS A 195 2.30 5.15 30.98
C LYS A 195 3.82 5.04 30.85
#